data_6b11aa68616ff07d9eae132af00efbbd
#
_entry.id   6b11aa68616ff07d9eae132af00efbbd
#
_cell.length_a   1.000
_cell.length_b   1.000
_cell.length_c   1.000
_cell.angle_alpha   90.00
_cell.angle_beta   90.00
_cell.angle_gamma   90.00
#
_symmetry.space_group_name_H-M   'P 1'
#
loop_
_entity.id
_entity.type
_entity.pdbx_description
1 polymer ?
#
loop_
_entity_poly.entity_id
_entity_poly.type
_entity_poly.pdbx_seq_one_letter_code
_entity_poly.pdbx_strand_id
1 'polypeptide(L)'
;MHLGEMVEKIKYAANNCKQNNFTQEVFIMKKIKFVIAIIGCFVVLNSLTISASAANIYVQTWRLIDAGGHLDWSDEGTKYLSQWKSAVNMWNDYKPGVIREDTGSTINDVEISDVYEKNNTNATTYWYTGLVAGSIKFNTYNMEQRTSSEKIAIAAHECGHALGLAHSTSNDIMYELTPLVTKLSENDKASYDYSYTRAAMGLSLTNMNEARALSVYKGLPIYYCDSSYCIDVESINEMVSHADYVFVGTVTDCTSESYKNKISLTAQDGNSKLWGEPYTNYDVSVINNIKGKLSDKIEIQKFGGLDQSGEFYIIPEGDVLLEERNTYVFFAYKQNDGSLIVRGKNSSLIYNEELMHEIS
;
A
#
# COMPACT_ATOMS: atom_id res chain seq x y z
N MET A 1 -49.42 -74.84 48.59
CA MET A 1 -49.18 -73.83 47.53
C MET A 1 -49.59 -74.44 46.24
N HIS A 2 -50.69 -73.92 45.63
CA HIS A 2 -51.28 -74.48 44.42
C HIS A 2 -50.41 -74.23 43.17
N LEU A 3 -50.26 -75.25 42.32
CA LEU A 3 -49.46 -75.25 41.07
C LEU A 3 -49.78 -74.05 40.17
N GLY A 4 -51.05 -73.59 40.23
CA GLY A 4 -51.54 -72.46 39.49
C GLY A 4 -50.88 -71.09 39.87
N GLU A 5 -50.65 -70.87 41.13
CA GLU A 5 -49.97 -69.64 41.65
C GLU A 5 -48.49 -69.55 41.22
N MET A 6 -47.87 -70.72 41.16
CA MET A 6 -46.44 -70.79 40.70
C MET A 6 -46.28 -70.51 39.21
N VAL A 7 -47.24 -70.99 38.42
CA VAL A 7 -47.25 -70.72 36.96
C VAL A 7 -47.50 -69.20 36.63
N GLU A 8 -48.42 -68.59 37.41
CA GLU A 8 -48.67 -67.14 37.26
C GLU A 8 -47.48 -66.27 37.66
N LYS A 9 -46.77 -66.61 38.74
CA LYS A 9 -45.54 -65.91 39.20
C LYS A 9 -44.41 -66.08 38.20
N ILE A 10 -44.28 -67.26 37.54
CA ILE A 10 -43.26 -67.46 36.50
C ILE A 10 -43.59 -66.67 35.22
N LYS A 11 -44.86 -66.64 34.82
CA LYS A 11 -45.28 -65.78 33.71
C LYS A 11 -45.07 -64.29 33.95
N TYR A 12 -45.38 -63.82 35.19
CA TYR A 12 -45.15 -62.43 35.58
C TYR A 12 -43.64 -62.08 35.59
N ALA A 13 -42.80 -62.97 36.10
CA ALA A 13 -41.34 -62.76 36.08
C ALA A 13 -40.75 -62.78 34.64
N ALA A 14 -41.24 -63.70 33.82
CA ALA A 14 -40.78 -63.77 32.40
C ALA A 14 -41.20 -62.56 31.57
N ASN A 15 -42.40 -61.99 31.76
CA ASN A 15 -42.88 -60.79 31.10
C ASN A 15 -42.12 -59.54 31.58
N ASN A 16 -41.85 -59.43 32.89
CA ASN A 16 -41.03 -58.31 33.37
C ASN A 16 -39.56 -58.40 32.94
N CYS A 17 -39.00 -59.61 32.77
CA CYS A 17 -37.66 -59.77 32.28
C CYS A 17 -37.56 -59.36 30.79
N LYS A 18 -38.57 -59.69 29.97
CA LYS A 18 -38.65 -59.26 28.57
C LYS A 18 -38.85 -57.74 28.46
N GLN A 19 -39.67 -57.15 29.31
CA GLN A 19 -39.93 -55.73 29.28
C GLN A 19 -38.71 -54.92 29.74
N ASN A 20 -37.96 -55.37 30.71
CA ASN A 20 -36.72 -54.74 31.14
C ASN A 20 -35.60 -54.84 30.10
N ASN A 21 -35.47 -55.96 29.41
CA ASN A 21 -34.50 -56.11 28.32
C ASN A 21 -34.86 -55.19 27.14
N PHE A 22 -36.15 -55.09 26.77
CA PHE A 22 -36.60 -54.23 25.67
C PHE A 22 -36.38 -52.73 26.01
N THR A 23 -36.65 -52.27 27.21
CA THR A 23 -36.40 -50.90 27.64
C THR A 23 -34.92 -50.61 27.72
N GLN A 24 -34.10 -51.57 28.11
CA GLN A 24 -32.67 -51.42 28.17
C GLN A 24 -32.04 -51.33 26.75
N GLU A 25 -32.48 -52.16 25.81
CA GLU A 25 -32.07 -52.10 24.42
C GLU A 25 -32.48 -50.78 23.72
N VAL A 26 -33.70 -50.31 23.95
CA VAL A 26 -34.19 -49.03 23.44
C VAL A 26 -33.36 -47.83 24.00
N PHE A 27 -33.01 -47.92 25.28
CA PHE A 27 -32.19 -46.91 25.95
C PHE A 27 -30.74 -46.89 25.40
N ILE A 28 -30.15 -48.06 25.19
CA ILE A 28 -28.84 -48.22 24.59
C ILE A 28 -28.84 -47.71 23.13
N MET A 29 -29.84 -48.09 22.32
CA MET A 29 -29.96 -47.56 20.93
C MET A 29 -30.14 -46.05 20.86
N LYS A 30 -30.90 -45.45 21.80
CA LYS A 30 -31.02 -43.99 21.89
C LYS A 30 -29.68 -43.32 22.24
N LYS A 31 -28.91 -43.90 23.19
CA LYS A 31 -27.56 -43.38 23.53
C LYS A 31 -26.60 -43.52 22.37
N ILE A 32 -26.61 -44.65 21.62
CA ILE A 32 -25.76 -44.84 20.44
C ILE A 32 -26.13 -43.84 19.32
N LYS A 33 -27.41 -43.62 19.05
CA LYS A 33 -27.84 -42.59 18.08
C LYS A 33 -27.43 -41.20 18.47
N PHE A 34 -27.50 -40.87 19.77
CA PHE A 34 -27.06 -39.55 20.27
C PHE A 34 -25.54 -39.39 20.18
N VAL A 35 -24.75 -40.40 20.48
CA VAL A 35 -23.30 -40.40 20.33
C VAL A 35 -22.89 -40.29 18.85
N ILE A 36 -23.57 -41.01 17.94
CA ILE A 36 -23.33 -40.91 16.51
C ILE A 36 -23.69 -39.50 15.98
N ALA A 37 -24.77 -38.89 16.48
CA ALA A 37 -25.13 -37.52 16.12
C ALA A 37 -24.10 -36.50 16.61
N ILE A 38 -23.55 -36.65 17.81
CA ILE A 38 -22.48 -35.81 18.36
C ILE A 38 -21.20 -36.00 17.56
N ILE A 39 -20.79 -37.23 17.25
CA ILE A 39 -19.61 -37.51 16.41
C ILE A 39 -19.80 -36.94 14.99
N GLY A 40 -20.98 -37.08 14.39
CA GLY A 40 -21.34 -36.51 13.12
C GLY A 40 -21.23 -34.98 13.11
N CYS A 41 -21.73 -34.29 14.15
CA CYS A 41 -21.56 -32.86 14.32
C CYS A 41 -20.09 -32.43 14.50
N PHE A 42 -19.30 -33.20 15.24
CA PHE A 42 -17.88 -32.95 15.45
C PHE A 42 -17.07 -33.15 14.12
N VAL A 43 -17.42 -34.15 13.32
CA VAL A 43 -16.76 -34.37 12.01
C VAL A 43 -17.13 -33.27 11.03
N VAL A 44 -18.38 -32.81 10.99
CA VAL A 44 -18.82 -31.70 10.13
C VAL A 44 -18.21 -30.38 10.58
N LEU A 45 -18.08 -30.13 11.90
CA LEU A 45 -17.40 -28.94 12.41
C LEU A 45 -15.89 -28.93 12.15
N ASN A 46 -15.22 -30.10 12.14
CA ASN A 46 -13.80 -30.20 11.82
C ASN A 46 -13.50 -30.24 10.30
N SER A 47 -14.47 -30.58 9.44
CA SER A 47 -14.31 -30.50 7.99
C SER A 47 -14.57 -29.07 7.43
N LEU A 48 -15.03 -28.15 8.26
CA LEU A 48 -15.15 -26.72 7.98
C LEU A 48 -13.99 -25.92 8.57
N THR A 49 -12.83 -26.52 8.80
CA THR A 49 -11.60 -25.72 8.88
C THR A 49 -11.30 -25.18 7.49
N ILE A 50 -12.03 -24.17 7.07
CA ILE A 50 -11.49 -23.17 6.18
C ILE A 50 -10.21 -22.73 6.90
N SER A 51 -9.06 -23.10 6.37
CA SER A 51 -7.80 -22.44 6.75
C SER A 51 -7.98 -21.00 6.33
N ALA A 52 -8.58 -20.18 7.18
CA ALA A 52 -8.44 -18.76 7.08
C ALA A 52 -6.94 -18.54 7.26
N SER A 53 -6.22 -18.38 6.16
CA SER A 53 -4.89 -17.80 6.20
C SER A 53 -5.06 -16.50 6.97
N ALA A 54 -4.33 -16.35 8.09
CA ALA A 54 -4.35 -15.08 8.79
C ALA A 54 -3.96 -14.00 7.78
N ALA A 55 -4.77 -12.96 7.69
CA ALA A 55 -4.44 -11.84 6.82
C ALA A 55 -3.11 -11.24 7.26
N ASN A 56 -2.26 -10.91 6.30
CA ASN A 56 -1.00 -10.25 6.57
C ASN A 56 -1.23 -8.76 6.79
N ILE A 57 -0.40 -8.16 7.65
CA ILE A 57 -0.44 -6.73 7.97
C ILE A 57 0.71 -6.05 7.23
N TYR A 58 0.38 -5.11 6.35
CA TYR A 58 1.31 -4.30 5.59
C TYR A 58 1.10 -2.83 5.97
N VAL A 59 1.98 -2.28 6.78
CA VAL A 59 1.92 -0.88 7.24
C VAL A 59 3.27 -0.21 7.09
N GLN A 60 3.23 1.08 6.78
CA GLN A 60 4.42 1.93 6.68
C GLN A 60 4.76 2.56 8.05
N THR A 61 5.73 3.45 8.09
CA THR A 61 6.20 4.08 9.34
C THR A 61 5.40 5.32 9.75
N TRP A 62 4.57 5.85 8.86
CA TRP A 62 3.78 7.07 9.02
C TRP A 62 2.32 6.87 8.58
N ARG A 63 1.46 7.78 8.94
CA ARG A 63 0.06 7.88 8.52
C ARG A 63 -0.40 9.32 8.67
N LEU A 64 -1.49 9.66 7.99
CA LEU A 64 -2.13 10.97 8.06
C LEU A 64 -3.42 10.96 8.91
N ILE A 65 -3.88 9.80 9.40
CA ILE A 65 -4.99 9.74 10.37
C ILE A 65 -4.59 10.52 11.63
N ASP A 66 -5.39 11.51 11.99
CA ASP A 66 -5.18 12.35 13.15
C ASP A 66 -5.43 11.64 14.49
N ALA A 67 -5.17 12.32 15.61
CA ALA A 67 -5.43 11.79 16.95
C ALA A 67 -6.92 11.63 17.28
N GLY A 68 -7.80 12.27 16.51
CA GLY A 68 -9.26 12.11 16.57
C GLY A 68 -9.75 10.85 15.86
N GLY A 69 -8.87 10.14 15.15
CA GLY A 69 -9.19 8.95 14.36
C GLY A 69 -9.82 9.26 13.02
N HIS A 70 -9.54 10.43 12.44
CA HIS A 70 -10.06 10.86 11.15
C HIS A 70 -8.94 11.15 10.16
N LEU A 71 -9.29 11.11 8.89
CA LEU A 71 -8.51 11.58 7.76
C LEU A 71 -9.36 12.60 7.01
N ASP A 72 -9.12 13.88 7.27
CA ASP A 72 -9.84 14.98 6.63
C ASP A 72 -9.09 15.40 5.37
N TRP A 73 -9.78 15.45 4.21
CA TRP A 73 -9.17 15.74 2.92
C TRP A 73 -9.77 16.98 2.25
N SER A 74 -8.93 17.74 1.52
CA SER A 74 -9.34 18.84 0.66
C SER A 74 -8.97 18.62 -0.79
N ASP A 75 -9.72 19.24 -1.71
CA ASP A 75 -9.49 19.22 -3.15
C ASP A 75 -8.81 20.50 -3.61
N GLU A 76 -7.60 20.38 -4.11
CA GLU A 76 -6.84 21.47 -4.74
C GLU A 76 -7.02 21.50 -6.28
N GLY A 77 -8.18 21.06 -6.76
CA GLY A 77 -8.58 21.14 -8.15
C GLY A 77 -8.24 19.92 -9.00
N THR A 78 -8.31 18.71 -8.43
CA THR A 78 -8.06 17.48 -9.18
C THR A 78 -9.16 17.19 -10.21
N LYS A 79 -8.77 16.72 -11.40
CA LYS A 79 -9.68 16.17 -12.43
C LYS A 79 -10.35 14.85 -11.98
N TYR A 80 -9.82 14.19 -10.95
CA TYR A 80 -10.20 12.84 -10.51
C TYR A 80 -11.05 12.84 -9.23
N LEU A 81 -11.68 13.98 -8.89
CA LEU A 81 -12.49 14.12 -7.67
C LEU A 81 -13.60 13.06 -7.55
N SER A 82 -14.25 12.68 -8.66
CA SER A 82 -15.28 11.64 -8.63
C SER A 82 -14.71 10.25 -8.32
N GLN A 83 -13.52 9.94 -8.82
CA GLN A 83 -12.80 8.69 -8.56
C GLN A 83 -12.28 8.68 -7.11
N TRP A 84 -11.76 9.81 -6.64
CA TRP A 84 -11.37 9.98 -5.24
C TRP A 84 -12.54 9.74 -4.28
N LYS A 85 -13.70 10.37 -4.51
CA LYS A 85 -14.90 10.14 -3.70
C LYS A 85 -15.37 8.68 -3.73
N SER A 86 -15.21 7.98 -4.85
CA SER A 86 -15.49 6.55 -4.95
C SER A 86 -14.50 5.71 -4.14
N ALA A 87 -13.22 6.09 -4.15
CA ALA A 87 -12.17 5.47 -3.33
C ALA A 87 -12.42 5.68 -1.83
N VAL A 88 -12.75 6.90 -1.42
CA VAL A 88 -13.15 7.22 -0.04
C VAL A 88 -14.33 6.36 0.41
N ASN A 89 -15.35 6.20 -0.44
CA ASN A 89 -16.49 5.34 -0.13
C ASN A 89 -16.06 3.88 0.06
N MET A 90 -15.15 3.36 -0.77
CA MET A 90 -14.64 1.98 -0.63
C MET A 90 -14.03 1.72 0.76
N TRP A 91 -13.26 2.66 1.31
CA TRP A 91 -12.68 2.57 2.64
C TRP A 91 -13.71 2.82 3.74
N ASN A 92 -14.61 3.78 3.55
CA ASN A 92 -15.67 4.10 4.51
C ASN A 92 -16.78 3.05 4.56
N ASP A 93 -17.02 2.26 3.50
CA ASP A 93 -17.89 1.07 3.55
C ASP A 93 -17.37 0.03 4.56
N TYR A 94 -16.05 -0.02 4.78
CA TYR A 94 -15.43 -0.87 5.79
C TYR A 94 -15.37 -0.21 7.16
N LYS A 95 -14.92 1.06 7.26
CA LYS A 95 -14.89 1.87 8.51
C LYS A 95 -15.63 3.19 8.31
N PRO A 96 -16.94 3.26 8.59
CA PRO A 96 -17.74 4.44 8.32
C PRO A 96 -17.24 5.69 9.07
N GLY A 97 -17.15 6.80 8.35
CA GLY A 97 -16.93 8.13 8.91
C GLY A 97 -15.49 8.45 9.31
N VAL A 98 -14.53 7.59 8.97
CA VAL A 98 -13.10 7.87 9.24
C VAL A 98 -12.55 8.88 8.24
N ILE A 99 -12.85 8.71 6.94
CA ILE A 99 -12.35 9.59 5.88
C ILE A 99 -13.44 10.61 5.53
N ARG A 100 -13.14 11.90 5.69
CA ARG A 100 -14.10 12.98 5.59
C ARG A 100 -13.59 14.08 4.66
N GLU A 101 -14.51 14.75 3.95
CA GLU A 101 -14.19 15.99 3.25
C GLU A 101 -14.02 17.13 4.28
N ASP A 102 -12.95 17.89 4.20
CA ASP A 102 -12.73 19.05 5.07
C ASP A 102 -13.82 20.10 4.87
N THR A 103 -14.32 20.64 5.96
CA THR A 103 -15.40 21.62 5.97
C THR A 103 -14.94 23.02 6.39
N GLY A 104 -13.63 23.22 6.55
CA GLY A 104 -13.04 24.46 7.09
C GLY A 104 -13.22 24.63 8.60
N SER A 105 -13.86 23.67 9.28
CA SER A 105 -13.95 23.57 10.74
C SER A 105 -13.14 22.40 11.30
N THR A 106 -12.55 21.59 10.43
CA THR A 106 -11.61 20.51 10.72
C THR A 106 -10.20 20.94 10.31
N ILE A 107 -9.20 20.20 10.78
CA ILE A 107 -7.83 20.36 10.32
C ILE A 107 -7.68 19.42 9.12
N ASN A 108 -7.30 19.98 7.97
CA ASN A 108 -7.05 19.18 6.78
C ASN A 108 -5.80 18.31 6.99
N ASP A 109 -5.92 17.00 6.75
CA ASP A 109 -4.83 16.02 6.92
C ASP A 109 -4.17 15.68 5.59
N VAL A 110 -4.90 15.79 4.47
CA VAL A 110 -4.36 15.50 3.13
C VAL A 110 -4.99 16.36 2.04
N GLU A 111 -4.15 16.91 1.18
CA GLU A 111 -4.56 17.69 0.01
C GLU A 111 -4.40 16.87 -1.26
N ILE A 112 -5.47 16.77 -2.06
CA ILE A 112 -5.45 16.04 -3.33
C ILE A 112 -5.31 17.01 -4.50
N SER A 113 -4.41 16.72 -5.43
CA SER A 113 -4.11 17.58 -6.58
C SER A 113 -3.65 16.76 -7.78
N ASP A 114 -3.44 17.44 -8.92
CA ASP A 114 -2.90 16.86 -10.13
C ASP A 114 -1.50 17.39 -10.43
N VAL A 115 -0.70 16.53 -11.06
CA VAL A 115 0.55 16.92 -11.73
C VAL A 115 0.54 16.39 -13.16
N TYR A 116 1.34 16.98 -14.03
CA TYR A 116 1.64 16.42 -15.34
C TYR A 116 3.14 16.23 -15.45
N GLU A 117 3.56 14.97 -15.44
CA GLU A 117 4.97 14.63 -15.60
C GLU A 117 5.11 13.31 -16.35
N LYS A 118 5.90 13.28 -17.40
CA LYS A 118 6.24 12.02 -18.08
C LYS A 118 7.17 11.21 -17.19
N ASN A 119 6.68 10.09 -16.69
CA ASN A 119 7.39 9.12 -15.90
C ASN A 119 6.56 7.84 -15.79
N ASN A 120 6.95 6.90 -14.93
CA ASN A 120 6.26 5.63 -14.71
C ASN A 120 5.30 5.62 -13.51
N THR A 121 5.05 6.75 -12.82
CA THR A 121 4.15 6.78 -11.66
C THR A 121 2.73 7.23 -12.05
N ASN A 122 1.70 6.55 -11.52
CA ASN A 122 0.30 6.97 -11.66
C ASN A 122 -0.04 8.08 -10.67
N ALA A 123 0.38 7.92 -9.42
CA ALA A 123 0.17 8.88 -8.34
C ALA A 123 1.24 8.71 -7.27
N THR A 124 1.31 9.65 -6.34
CA THR A 124 2.26 9.61 -5.21
C THR A 124 1.63 10.25 -3.99
N THR A 125 1.76 9.58 -2.85
CA THR A 125 1.34 10.09 -1.54
C THR A 125 2.55 10.56 -0.76
N TYR A 126 2.46 11.79 -0.22
CA TYR A 126 3.51 12.43 0.55
C TYR A 126 3.06 12.72 1.97
N TRP A 127 3.95 12.50 2.90
CA TRP A 127 3.89 13.05 4.24
C TRP A 127 5.01 14.06 4.44
N TYR A 128 4.73 15.15 5.14
CA TYR A 128 5.69 16.22 5.36
C TYR A 128 5.87 16.51 6.84
N THR A 129 7.10 16.50 7.30
CA THR A 129 7.42 16.91 8.68
C THR A 129 7.22 18.41 8.83
N GLY A 130 6.57 18.82 9.92
CA GLY A 130 6.37 20.26 10.22
C GLY A 130 5.22 20.92 9.47
N LEU A 131 4.53 20.19 8.58
CA LEU A 131 3.25 20.58 7.99
C LEU A 131 2.10 19.83 8.67
N VAL A 132 0.89 20.38 8.56
CA VAL A 132 -0.31 19.77 9.12
C VAL A 132 -0.84 18.69 8.18
N ALA A 133 -0.84 18.97 6.87
CA ALA A 133 -1.34 18.08 5.83
C ALA A 133 -0.20 17.41 5.05
N GLY A 134 -0.43 16.16 4.66
CA GLY A 134 0.25 15.51 3.54
C GLY A 134 -0.36 15.89 2.20
N SER A 135 0.08 15.24 1.11
CA SER A 135 -0.56 15.41 -0.20
C SER A 135 -0.62 14.12 -0.99
N ILE A 136 -1.66 14.02 -1.84
CA ILE A 136 -1.78 12.99 -2.87
C ILE A 136 -1.79 13.72 -4.21
N LYS A 137 -0.86 13.32 -5.11
CA LYS A 137 -0.73 13.92 -6.44
C LYS A 137 -0.98 12.89 -7.52
N PHE A 138 -2.05 13.05 -8.28
CA PHE A 138 -2.38 12.21 -9.45
C PHE A 138 -1.61 12.69 -10.67
N ASN A 139 -0.84 11.80 -11.28
CA ASN A 139 -0.10 12.12 -12.51
C ASN A 139 -1.01 12.00 -13.73
N THR A 140 -1.49 13.12 -14.24
CA THR A 140 -2.43 13.16 -15.37
C THR A 140 -1.85 12.52 -16.64
N TYR A 141 -0.53 12.52 -16.83
CA TYR A 141 0.12 11.86 -17.97
C TYR A 141 -0.22 10.36 -18.05
N ASN A 142 -0.18 9.64 -16.90
CA ASN A 142 -0.51 8.22 -16.85
C ASN A 142 -2.00 7.97 -16.53
N MET A 143 -2.59 8.78 -15.65
CA MET A 143 -3.98 8.61 -15.25
C MET A 143 -4.95 8.75 -16.41
N GLU A 144 -4.71 9.64 -17.38
CA GLU A 144 -5.59 9.81 -18.55
C GLU A 144 -5.68 8.56 -19.41
N GLN A 145 -4.67 7.70 -19.37
CA GLN A 145 -4.63 6.43 -20.10
C GLN A 145 -5.37 5.28 -19.39
N ARG A 146 -5.83 5.50 -18.16
CA ARG A 146 -6.48 4.49 -17.32
C ARG A 146 -8.00 4.49 -17.52
N THR A 147 -8.59 3.31 -17.38
CA THR A 147 -10.05 3.17 -17.29
C THR A 147 -10.59 3.83 -16.01
N SER A 148 -11.88 4.07 -15.95
CA SER A 148 -12.52 4.63 -14.74
C SER A 148 -12.31 3.73 -13.51
N SER A 149 -12.36 2.40 -13.67
CA SER A 149 -12.15 1.44 -12.57
C SER A 149 -10.71 1.47 -12.06
N GLU A 150 -9.72 1.52 -12.96
CA GLU A 150 -8.31 1.64 -12.58
C GLU A 150 -8.03 2.96 -11.85
N LYS A 151 -8.62 4.07 -12.32
CA LYS A 151 -8.50 5.38 -11.64
C LYS A 151 -9.04 5.34 -10.21
N ILE A 152 -10.18 4.65 -9.99
CA ILE A 152 -10.74 4.46 -8.66
C ILE A 152 -9.79 3.59 -7.80
N ALA A 153 -9.27 2.50 -8.36
CA ALA A 153 -8.34 1.62 -7.66
C ALA A 153 -7.04 2.33 -7.28
N ILE A 154 -6.47 3.14 -8.19
CA ILE A 154 -5.29 3.98 -7.91
C ILE A 154 -5.62 4.99 -6.80
N ALA A 155 -6.75 5.69 -6.87
CA ALA A 155 -7.16 6.64 -5.84
C ALA A 155 -7.35 5.94 -4.48
N ALA A 156 -7.91 4.71 -4.46
CA ALA A 156 -8.04 3.91 -3.25
C ALA A 156 -6.69 3.45 -2.69
N HIS A 157 -5.73 3.11 -3.56
CA HIS A 157 -4.35 2.80 -3.21
C HIS A 157 -3.67 3.99 -2.50
N GLU A 158 -3.70 5.16 -3.10
CA GLU A 158 -3.10 6.37 -2.51
C GLU A 158 -3.78 6.76 -1.18
N CYS A 159 -5.10 6.60 -1.10
CA CYS A 159 -5.84 6.77 0.15
C CYS A 159 -5.35 5.78 1.22
N GLY A 160 -5.05 4.53 0.84
CA GLY A 160 -4.48 3.52 1.72
C GLY A 160 -3.12 3.95 2.31
N HIS A 161 -2.25 4.59 1.53
CA HIS A 161 -1.00 5.17 2.04
C HIS A 161 -1.28 6.27 3.06
N ALA A 162 -2.24 7.16 2.80
CA ALA A 162 -2.64 8.18 3.78
C ALA A 162 -3.19 7.55 5.08
N LEU A 163 -3.83 6.39 5.00
CA LEU A 163 -4.26 5.59 6.16
C LEU A 163 -3.11 4.84 6.85
N GLY A 164 -1.89 4.87 6.31
CA GLY A 164 -0.70 4.24 6.90
C GLY A 164 -0.40 2.83 6.39
N LEU A 165 -0.97 2.41 5.27
CA LEU A 165 -0.72 1.11 4.67
C LEU A 165 0.51 1.16 3.75
N ALA A 166 1.30 0.10 3.76
CA ALA A 166 2.40 -0.14 2.83
C ALA A 166 1.96 -0.98 1.63
N HIS A 167 2.81 -1.05 0.60
CA HIS A 167 2.58 -1.94 -0.53
C HIS A 167 2.41 -3.39 -0.09
N SER A 168 1.58 -4.14 -0.81
CA SER A 168 1.21 -5.53 -0.50
C SER A 168 1.17 -6.41 -1.76
N THR A 169 0.35 -7.45 -1.78
CA THR A 169 0.34 -8.43 -2.86
C THR A 169 -0.53 -8.01 -4.04
N SER A 170 -0.36 -8.67 -5.19
CA SER A 170 -1.09 -8.37 -6.44
C SER A 170 -2.62 -8.55 -6.37
N ASN A 171 -3.15 -9.14 -5.29
CA ASN A 171 -4.59 -9.31 -5.08
C ASN A 171 -5.20 -8.23 -4.18
N ASP A 172 -4.42 -7.25 -3.78
CA ASP A 172 -4.79 -6.21 -2.82
C ASP A 172 -4.92 -4.85 -3.53
N ILE A 173 -5.67 -3.93 -2.95
CA ILE A 173 -5.70 -2.52 -3.39
C ILE A 173 -4.31 -1.89 -3.24
N MET A 174 -3.56 -2.30 -2.21
CA MET A 174 -2.23 -1.78 -1.92
C MET A 174 -1.11 -2.42 -2.75
N TYR A 175 -1.44 -3.05 -3.89
CA TYR A 175 -0.42 -3.52 -4.83
C TYR A 175 0.30 -2.33 -5.50
N GLU A 176 1.65 -2.34 -5.54
CA GLU A 176 2.46 -1.21 -6.03
C GLU A 176 2.25 -0.85 -7.51
N LEU A 177 1.76 -1.79 -8.33
CA LEU A 177 1.35 -1.50 -9.70
C LEU A 177 -0.12 -1.10 -9.74
N THR A 178 -0.60 -0.61 -10.91
CA THR A 178 -2.02 -0.31 -11.09
C THR A 178 -2.89 -1.46 -10.60
N PRO A 179 -3.65 -1.31 -9.50
CA PRO A 179 -4.44 -2.41 -8.98
C PRO A 179 -5.55 -2.81 -9.96
N LEU A 180 -5.71 -4.11 -10.18
CA LEU A 180 -6.78 -4.67 -11.01
C LEU A 180 -8.02 -5.06 -10.18
N VAL A 181 -7.94 -4.95 -8.87
CA VAL A 181 -9.02 -5.25 -7.93
C VAL A 181 -9.87 -4.01 -7.66
N THR A 182 -11.14 -4.20 -7.37
CA THR A 182 -12.12 -3.13 -7.15
C THR A 182 -12.73 -3.15 -5.76
N LYS A 183 -12.13 -3.92 -4.84
CA LYS A 183 -12.60 -4.09 -3.46
C LYS A 183 -11.41 -4.31 -2.55
N LEU A 184 -11.55 -3.90 -1.30
CA LEU A 184 -10.56 -4.18 -0.26
C LEU A 184 -10.44 -5.69 -0.02
N SER A 185 -9.22 -6.18 -0.02
CA SER A 185 -8.86 -7.54 0.39
C SER A 185 -8.92 -7.70 1.91
N GLU A 186 -8.70 -8.92 2.38
CA GLU A 186 -8.56 -9.15 3.83
C GLU A 186 -7.21 -8.59 4.36
N ASN A 187 -6.16 -8.51 3.53
CA ASN A 187 -4.89 -7.88 3.89
C ASN A 187 -5.05 -6.36 4.02
N ASP A 188 -5.75 -5.70 3.07
CA ASP A 188 -6.05 -4.27 3.14
C ASP A 188 -6.81 -3.93 4.41
N LYS A 189 -7.86 -4.70 4.74
CA LYS A 189 -8.67 -4.51 5.94
C LYS A 189 -7.89 -4.72 7.23
N ALA A 190 -7.09 -5.79 7.32
CA ALA A 190 -6.27 -6.08 8.50
C ALA A 190 -5.21 -5.01 8.72
N SER A 191 -4.58 -4.52 7.65
CA SER A 191 -3.61 -3.43 7.70
C SER A 191 -4.26 -2.13 8.15
N TYR A 192 -5.46 -1.83 7.65
CA TYR A 192 -6.23 -0.66 8.07
C TYR A 192 -6.66 -0.76 9.54
N ASP A 193 -7.15 -1.92 10.00
CA ASP A 193 -7.50 -2.15 11.40
C ASP A 193 -6.32 -1.91 12.33
N TYR A 194 -5.15 -2.41 11.96
CA TYR A 194 -3.91 -2.22 12.72
C TYR A 194 -3.53 -0.74 12.79
N SER A 195 -3.47 -0.05 11.65
CA SER A 195 -3.11 1.37 11.58
C SER A 195 -4.10 2.24 12.37
N TYR A 196 -5.40 2.06 12.14
CA TYR A 196 -6.45 2.81 12.82
C TYR A 196 -6.43 2.63 14.34
N THR A 197 -6.30 1.38 14.81
CA THR A 197 -6.24 1.08 16.24
C THR A 197 -5.05 1.78 16.90
N ARG A 198 -3.89 1.78 16.25
CA ARG A 198 -2.71 2.47 16.76
C ARG A 198 -2.84 4.00 16.71
N ALA A 199 -3.54 4.55 15.70
CA ALA A 199 -3.87 5.97 15.66
C ALA A 199 -4.73 6.38 16.87
N ALA A 200 -5.82 5.65 17.12
CA ALA A 200 -6.70 5.90 18.25
C ALA A 200 -6.03 5.77 19.62
N MET A 201 -4.96 4.98 19.72
CA MET A 201 -4.15 4.83 20.93
C MET A 201 -2.99 5.83 21.04
N GLY A 202 -2.79 6.70 20.05
CA GLY A 202 -1.62 7.60 19.97
C GLY A 202 -0.28 6.87 19.78
N LEU A 203 -0.30 5.65 19.24
CA LEU A 203 0.89 4.81 19.07
C LEU A 203 1.48 4.94 17.67
N SER A 204 2.81 4.85 17.56
CA SER A 204 3.51 4.72 16.27
C SER A 204 3.08 3.45 15.53
N LEU A 205 3.16 3.43 14.20
CA LEU A 205 2.88 2.25 13.37
C LEU A 205 3.95 1.16 13.53
N THR A 206 5.19 1.55 13.80
CA THR A 206 6.29 0.63 14.08
C THR A 206 6.38 0.33 15.57
N ASN A 207 6.64 -0.93 15.96
CA ASN A 207 7.11 -1.23 17.30
C ASN A 207 8.46 -0.54 17.51
N MET A 208 8.70 0.01 18.71
CA MET A 208 9.97 0.70 19.03
C MET A 208 11.22 -0.18 18.82
N ASN A 209 11.06 -1.51 18.76
CA ASN A 209 12.14 -2.46 18.46
C ASN A 209 12.33 -2.73 16.96
N GLU A 210 11.38 -2.32 16.11
CA GLU A 210 11.42 -2.41 14.65
C GLU A 210 11.49 -1.02 14.02
N ALA A 211 11.74 0.02 14.82
CA ALA A 211 12.07 1.32 14.25
C ALA A 211 13.21 1.05 13.25
N ARG A 212 12.85 0.96 11.95
CA ARG A 212 13.83 1.11 10.87
C ARG A 212 14.66 2.30 11.32
N ALA A 213 15.91 2.04 11.67
CA ALA A 213 16.83 3.11 11.97
C ALA A 213 16.61 4.13 10.87
N LEU A 214 16.16 5.34 11.20
CA LEU A 214 15.89 6.38 10.21
C LEU A 214 17.10 6.37 9.31
N SER A 215 16.92 6.01 8.04
CA SER A 215 18.02 6.06 7.10
C SER A 215 18.53 7.48 7.10
N VAL A 216 19.83 7.66 7.20
CA VAL A 216 20.46 8.98 7.33
C VAL A 216 21.32 9.20 6.11
N TYR A 217 21.13 10.33 5.43
CA TYR A 217 21.99 10.77 4.34
C TYR A 217 22.57 12.14 4.67
N LYS A 218 23.89 12.27 4.59
CA LYS A 218 24.62 13.51 4.95
C LYS A 218 24.26 14.09 6.34
N GLY A 219 23.93 13.20 7.29
CA GLY A 219 23.58 13.59 8.67
C GLY A 219 22.12 13.98 8.90
N LEU A 220 21.28 13.95 7.88
CA LEU A 220 19.86 14.26 7.96
C LEU A 220 19.00 13.01 7.75
N PRO A 221 17.80 12.92 8.36
CA PRO A 221 16.90 11.79 8.17
C PRO A 221 16.38 11.72 6.73
N ILE A 222 16.09 10.51 6.28
CA ILE A 222 15.42 10.24 5.01
C ILE A 222 13.97 9.84 5.31
N TYR A 223 13.04 10.50 4.63
CA TYR A 223 11.63 10.12 4.58
C TYR A 223 11.30 9.57 3.20
N TYR A 224 10.64 8.43 3.17
CA TYR A 224 10.23 7.79 1.93
C TYR A 224 8.80 8.20 1.58
N CYS A 225 8.58 8.56 0.30
CA CYS A 225 7.25 8.71 -0.26
C CYS A 225 6.89 7.46 -1.06
N ASP A 226 5.60 7.14 -1.08
CA ASP A 226 5.06 5.97 -1.75
C ASP A 226 4.41 6.37 -3.06
N SER A 227 4.54 5.52 -4.09
CA SER A 227 3.99 5.75 -5.43
C SER A 227 3.39 4.48 -6.00
N SER A 228 2.27 4.63 -6.71
CA SER A 228 1.76 3.58 -7.58
C SER A 228 2.36 3.70 -8.98
N TYR A 229 2.72 2.56 -9.59
CA TYR A 229 3.39 2.53 -10.87
C TYR A 229 2.47 2.06 -12.00
N CYS A 230 2.73 2.56 -13.21
CA CYS A 230 1.98 2.21 -14.41
C CYS A 230 2.56 1.01 -15.17
N ILE A 231 3.77 0.59 -14.82
CA ILE A 231 4.50 -0.55 -15.36
C ILE A 231 5.14 -1.34 -14.22
N ASP A 232 5.56 -2.56 -14.47
CA ASP A 232 6.38 -3.33 -13.53
C ASP A 232 7.81 -2.75 -13.48
N VAL A 233 8.11 -2.05 -12.41
CA VAL A 233 9.41 -1.40 -12.19
C VAL A 233 10.53 -2.39 -11.79
N GLU A 234 10.20 -3.65 -11.50
CA GLU A 234 11.16 -4.73 -11.33
C GLU A 234 11.50 -5.40 -12.68
N SER A 235 10.70 -5.16 -13.71
CA SER A 235 10.94 -5.67 -15.07
C SER A 235 11.81 -4.70 -15.87
N ILE A 236 13.07 -5.04 -16.06
CA ILE A 236 14.00 -4.26 -16.89
C ILE A 236 13.43 -4.03 -18.31
N ASN A 237 12.79 -5.05 -18.88
CA ASN A 237 12.20 -4.95 -20.22
C ASN A 237 11.07 -3.92 -20.27
N GLU A 238 10.22 -3.84 -19.24
CA GLU A 238 9.17 -2.83 -19.16
C GLU A 238 9.77 -1.44 -18.96
N MET A 239 10.76 -1.31 -18.08
CA MET A 239 11.49 -0.06 -17.86
C MET A 239 12.14 0.45 -19.15
N VAL A 240 12.84 -0.40 -19.90
CA VAL A 240 13.43 -0.06 -21.23
C VAL A 240 12.35 0.33 -22.22
N SER A 241 11.25 -0.42 -22.28
CA SER A 241 10.15 -0.16 -23.20
C SER A 241 9.51 1.19 -22.94
N HIS A 242 9.29 1.54 -21.69
CA HIS A 242 8.51 2.72 -21.28
C HIS A 242 9.34 4.03 -21.30
N ALA A 243 10.61 4.00 -20.91
CA ALA A 243 11.46 5.19 -20.87
C ALA A 243 11.72 5.79 -22.27
N ASP A 244 11.81 7.11 -22.37
CA ASP A 244 12.19 7.79 -23.62
C ASP A 244 13.67 7.54 -23.96
N TYR A 245 14.53 7.54 -22.94
CA TYR A 245 15.97 7.30 -23.04
C TYR A 245 16.42 6.26 -22.01
N VAL A 246 17.27 5.33 -22.47
CA VAL A 246 18.01 4.42 -21.60
C VAL A 246 19.49 4.57 -21.96
N PHE A 247 20.32 4.85 -20.98
CA PHE A 247 21.74 5.10 -21.23
C PHE A 247 22.60 4.75 -20.02
N VAL A 248 23.87 4.45 -20.27
CA VAL A 248 24.90 4.34 -19.24
C VAL A 248 25.59 5.70 -19.12
N GLY A 249 25.73 6.18 -17.89
CA GLY A 249 26.39 7.45 -17.63
C GLY A 249 27.05 7.52 -16.27
N THR A 250 28.13 8.30 -16.18
CA THR A 250 28.80 8.61 -14.91
C THR A 250 28.34 9.96 -14.40
N VAL A 251 27.89 10.02 -13.15
CA VAL A 251 27.59 11.28 -12.47
C VAL A 251 28.88 12.04 -12.24
N THR A 252 28.97 13.24 -12.81
CA THR A 252 30.20 14.07 -12.71
C THR A 252 30.08 15.14 -11.63
N ASP A 253 28.87 15.65 -11.38
CA ASP A 253 28.64 16.69 -10.38
C ASP A 253 27.17 16.64 -9.90
N CYS A 254 26.92 17.06 -8.65
CA CYS A 254 25.62 17.36 -8.09
C CYS A 254 25.48 18.89 -8.07
N THR A 255 24.77 19.44 -9.06
CA THR A 255 24.83 20.90 -9.36
C THR A 255 23.92 21.74 -8.48
N SER A 256 22.70 21.30 -8.24
CA SER A 256 21.70 22.09 -7.50
C SER A 256 20.49 21.26 -7.11
N GLU A 257 19.64 21.83 -6.27
CA GLU A 257 18.30 21.34 -5.96
C GLU A 257 17.26 22.26 -6.57
N SER A 258 16.14 21.68 -6.99
CA SER A 258 14.98 22.39 -7.51
C SER A 258 13.69 21.83 -6.91
N TYR A 259 12.63 22.64 -6.88
CA TYR A 259 11.35 22.25 -6.28
C TYR A 259 10.25 22.45 -7.31
N LYS A 260 9.65 21.33 -7.74
CA LYS A 260 8.61 21.28 -8.77
C LYS A 260 7.24 21.01 -8.18
N ASN A 261 6.21 21.04 -9.01
CA ASN A 261 4.85 20.62 -8.68
C ASN A 261 4.34 21.21 -7.35
N LYS A 262 4.55 22.52 -7.17
CA LYS A 262 4.28 23.21 -5.91
C LYS A 262 2.79 23.29 -5.62
N ILE A 263 2.40 22.99 -4.38
CA ILE A 263 1.05 23.15 -3.84
C ILE A 263 1.11 24.04 -2.59
N SER A 264 -0.02 24.61 -2.20
CA SER A 264 -0.15 25.38 -0.99
C SER A 264 -0.56 24.46 0.15
N LEU A 265 0.29 24.28 1.15
CA LEU A 265 0.04 23.43 2.33
C LEU A 265 -0.08 24.30 3.58
N THR A 266 -0.93 23.89 4.51
CA THR A 266 -1.07 24.55 5.81
C THR A 266 0.05 24.09 6.74
N ALA A 267 0.84 25.05 7.26
CA ALA A 267 1.84 24.80 8.26
C ALA A 267 1.24 24.77 9.69
N GLN A 268 1.97 24.23 10.66
CA GLN A 268 1.52 24.15 12.06
C GLN A 268 1.21 25.52 12.69
N ASP A 269 1.78 26.60 12.17
CA ASP A 269 1.48 27.98 12.60
C ASP A 269 0.20 28.55 11.98
N GLY A 270 -0.53 27.76 11.18
CA GLY A 270 -1.75 28.15 10.50
C GLY A 270 -1.54 28.94 9.20
N ASN A 271 -0.29 29.21 8.81
CA ASN A 271 0.03 29.93 7.59
C ASN A 271 0.12 28.96 6.40
N SER A 272 -0.31 29.42 5.23
CA SER A 272 -0.09 28.67 3.97
C SER A 272 1.34 28.82 3.51
N LYS A 273 1.98 27.69 3.18
CA LYS A 273 3.31 27.63 2.57
C LYS A 273 3.25 26.94 1.24
N LEU A 274 3.93 27.52 0.25
CA LEU A 274 4.08 26.89 -1.06
C LEU A 274 5.17 25.84 -0.97
N TRP A 275 4.78 24.56 -1.11
CA TRP A 275 5.68 23.41 -0.97
C TRP A 275 5.81 22.65 -2.28
N GLY A 276 7.03 22.29 -2.66
CA GLY A 276 7.34 21.60 -3.90
C GLY A 276 8.05 20.28 -3.68
N GLU A 277 7.93 19.41 -4.65
CA GLU A 277 8.67 18.15 -4.71
C GLU A 277 10.16 18.43 -4.95
N PRO A 278 11.08 17.86 -4.16
CA PRO A 278 12.51 18.05 -4.37
C PRO A 278 13.00 17.24 -5.58
N TYR A 279 13.83 17.89 -6.37
CA TYR A 279 14.60 17.28 -7.47
C TYR A 279 16.05 17.69 -7.31
N THR A 280 16.94 16.71 -7.35
CA THR A 280 18.38 16.95 -7.37
C THR A 280 18.85 16.92 -8.82
N ASN A 281 19.53 17.99 -9.24
CA ASN A 281 20.08 18.12 -10.59
C ASN A 281 21.52 17.59 -10.63
N TYR A 282 21.81 16.76 -11.62
CA TYR A 282 23.12 16.12 -11.79
C TYR A 282 23.64 16.34 -13.22
N ASP A 283 24.91 16.69 -13.31
CA ASP A 283 25.66 16.57 -14.55
C ASP A 283 26.09 15.12 -14.77
N VAL A 284 25.85 14.61 -15.96
CA VAL A 284 26.17 13.22 -16.34
C VAL A 284 26.99 13.17 -17.61
N SER A 285 28.10 12.44 -17.57
CA SER A 285 28.86 12.06 -18.77
C SER A 285 28.28 10.76 -19.32
N VAL A 286 27.67 10.82 -20.51
CA VAL A 286 27.08 9.65 -21.19
C VAL A 286 28.18 8.78 -21.76
N ILE A 287 28.19 7.51 -21.38
CA ILE A 287 29.15 6.51 -21.86
C ILE A 287 28.57 5.71 -23.03
N ASN A 288 27.31 5.32 -22.92
CA ASN A 288 26.62 4.52 -23.94
C ASN A 288 25.14 4.86 -24.01
N ASN A 289 24.62 5.09 -25.20
CA ASN A 289 23.18 5.22 -25.45
C ASN A 289 22.61 3.84 -25.81
N ILE A 290 21.69 3.33 -25.02
CA ILE A 290 21.00 2.05 -25.23
C ILE A 290 19.70 2.30 -26.00
N LYS A 291 18.88 3.24 -25.54
CA LYS A 291 17.64 3.69 -26.19
C LYS A 291 17.64 5.21 -26.34
N GLY A 292 17.28 5.68 -27.51
CA GLY A 292 17.37 7.11 -27.83
C GLY A 292 18.81 7.56 -28.08
N LYS A 293 18.99 8.87 -28.27
CA LYS A 293 20.31 9.46 -28.50
C LYS A 293 20.47 10.75 -27.71
N LEU A 294 21.37 10.76 -26.77
CA LEU A 294 21.76 11.91 -25.96
C LEU A 294 23.19 12.34 -26.32
N SER A 295 23.53 13.58 -26.03
CA SER A 295 24.90 14.09 -26.17
C SER A 295 25.82 13.52 -25.07
N ASP A 296 27.15 13.65 -25.27
CA ASP A 296 28.15 13.11 -24.35
C ASP A 296 28.07 13.71 -22.94
N LYS A 297 27.49 14.92 -22.81
CA LYS A 297 27.23 15.57 -21.52
C LYS A 297 25.81 16.08 -21.48
N ILE A 298 25.13 15.77 -20.41
CA ILE A 298 23.73 16.13 -20.17
C ILE A 298 23.52 16.50 -18.71
N GLU A 299 22.45 17.25 -18.43
CA GLU A 299 21.89 17.40 -17.10
C GLU A 299 20.65 16.50 -16.98
N ILE A 300 20.51 15.84 -15.85
CA ILE A 300 19.30 15.13 -15.46
C ILE A 300 18.74 15.68 -14.14
N GLN A 301 17.44 15.56 -13.97
CA GLN A 301 16.72 15.92 -12.75
C GLN A 301 16.21 14.63 -12.09
N LYS A 302 16.90 14.20 -11.04
CA LYS A 302 16.50 13.03 -10.27
C LYS A 302 15.49 13.45 -9.21
N PHE A 303 14.31 12.82 -9.23
CA PHE A 303 13.34 13.03 -8.15
C PHE A 303 13.90 12.51 -6.83
N GLY A 304 13.73 13.31 -5.80
CA GLY A 304 14.31 13.13 -4.47
C GLY A 304 15.42 14.12 -4.20
N GLY A 305 15.63 14.44 -2.95
CA GLY A 305 16.61 15.43 -2.51
C GLY A 305 16.25 16.03 -1.17
N LEU A 306 16.99 17.07 -0.79
CA LEU A 306 16.74 17.84 0.42
C LEU A 306 15.37 18.52 0.31
N ASP A 307 14.55 18.42 1.33
CA ASP A 307 13.27 19.11 1.37
C ASP A 307 13.45 20.64 1.44
N GLN A 308 12.37 21.40 1.23
CA GLN A 308 12.42 22.86 1.21
C GLN A 308 12.78 23.49 2.57
N SER A 309 12.61 22.76 3.70
CA SER A 309 13.05 23.23 5.02
C SER A 309 14.55 23.07 5.24
N GLY A 310 15.20 22.17 4.51
CA GLY A 310 16.59 21.79 4.72
C GLY A 310 16.81 20.84 5.90
N GLU A 311 15.76 20.20 6.41
CA GLU A 311 15.82 19.40 7.64
C GLU A 311 15.86 17.89 7.37
N PHE A 312 15.43 17.43 6.20
CA PHE A 312 15.38 16.01 5.85
C PHE A 312 15.43 15.78 4.33
N TYR A 313 15.68 14.55 3.92
CA TYR A 313 15.61 14.12 2.52
C TYR A 313 14.29 13.42 2.25
N ILE A 314 13.70 13.66 1.07
CA ILE A 314 12.57 12.90 0.52
C ILE A 314 13.08 12.05 -0.62
N ILE A 315 12.80 10.74 -0.60
CA ILE A 315 13.21 9.79 -1.64
C ILE A 315 12.04 8.83 -1.87
N PRO A 316 11.74 8.41 -3.12
CA PRO A 316 10.78 7.34 -3.35
C PRO A 316 11.19 6.05 -2.64
N GLU A 317 10.22 5.29 -2.13
CA GLU A 317 10.52 3.97 -1.57
C GLU A 317 11.21 3.08 -2.61
N GLY A 318 12.31 2.43 -2.23
CA GLY A 318 13.09 1.57 -3.13
C GLY A 318 13.96 2.31 -4.14
N ASP A 319 14.07 3.65 -4.07
CA ASP A 319 14.98 4.45 -4.89
C ASP A 319 16.17 4.99 -4.07
N VAL A 320 17.13 5.61 -4.76
CA VAL A 320 18.37 6.13 -4.14
C VAL A 320 18.72 7.50 -4.71
N LEU A 321 19.43 8.31 -3.93
CA LEU A 321 20.13 9.48 -4.45
C LEU A 321 21.42 9.05 -5.15
N LEU A 322 21.77 9.76 -6.19
CA LEU A 322 22.97 9.44 -6.98
C LEU A 322 24.23 9.97 -6.28
N GLU A 323 25.31 9.22 -6.45
CA GLU A 323 26.64 9.59 -5.94
C GLU A 323 27.56 9.98 -7.08
N GLU A 324 28.33 11.04 -6.88
CA GLU A 324 29.35 11.47 -7.82
C GLU A 324 30.40 10.38 -8.08
N ARG A 325 30.88 10.31 -9.30
CA ARG A 325 31.84 9.34 -9.83
C ARG A 325 31.33 7.91 -9.97
N ASN A 326 30.10 7.64 -9.55
CA ASN A 326 29.45 6.37 -9.82
C ASN A 326 28.82 6.37 -11.21
N THR A 327 28.81 5.18 -11.80
CA THR A 327 28.19 4.92 -13.11
C THR A 327 26.89 4.17 -12.92
N TYR A 328 25.84 4.63 -13.61
CA TYR A 328 24.50 4.08 -13.53
C TYR A 328 23.97 3.76 -14.91
N VAL A 329 22.99 2.86 -14.97
CA VAL A 329 22.04 2.76 -16.06
C VAL A 329 20.84 3.62 -15.69
N PHE A 330 20.50 4.57 -16.55
CA PHE A 330 19.40 5.51 -16.32
C PHE A 330 18.23 5.20 -17.24
N PHE A 331 17.01 5.31 -16.67
CA PHE A 331 15.74 5.28 -17.39
C PHE A 331 15.12 6.68 -17.27
N ALA A 332 15.22 7.47 -18.33
CA ALA A 332 14.89 8.89 -18.30
C ALA A 332 13.73 9.25 -19.25
N TYR A 333 12.99 10.27 -18.85
CA TYR A 333 11.80 10.77 -19.54
C TYR A 333 12.00 12.23 -19.93
N LYS A 334 11.83 12.53 -21.24
CA LYS A 334 11.93 13.90 -21.73
C LYS A 334 10.65 14.67 -21.50
N GLN A 335 10.74 15.74 -20.73
CA GLN A 335 9.63 16.63 -20.45
C GLN A 335 9.36 17.59 -21.60
N ASN A 336 8.21 18.28 -21.56
CA ASN A 336 7.81 19.23 -22.58
C ASN A 336 8.74 20.46 -22.66
N ASP A 337 9.39 20.83 -21.57
CA ASP A 337 10.40 21.89 -21.48
C ASP A 337 11.80 21.45 -21.96
N GLY A 338 11.95 20.17 -22.31
CA GLY A 338 13.20 19.56 -22.75
C GLY A 338 14.04 18.97 -21.65
N SER A 339 13.71 19.15 -20.37
CA SER A 339 14.42 18.54 -19.24
C SER A 339 14.29 17.01 -19.27
N LEU A 340 15.28 16.32 -18.70
CA LEU A 340 15.29 14.86 -18.53
C LEU A 340 15.02 14.53 -17.08
N ILE A 341 13.90 13.87 -16.80
CA ILE A 341 13.53 13.42 -15.46
C ILE A 341 13.86 11.94 -15.30
N VAL A 342 14.46 11.60 -14.14
CA VAL A 342 14.70 10.25 -13.64
C VAL A 342 13.92 10.13 -12.35
N ARG A 343 12.88 9.29 -12.31
CA ARG A 343 11.95 9.23 -11.17
C ARG A 343 11.44 7.81 -10.94
N GLY A 344 11.32 7.46 -9.66
CA GLY A 344 10.73 6.23 -9.16
C GLY A 344 11.74 5.12 -8.93
N LYS A 345 11.26 4.07 -8.29
CA LYS A 345 12.01 2.86 -7.99
C LYS A 345 12.70 2.32 -9.24
N ASN A 346 13.95 1.91 -9.13
CA ASN A 346 14.76 1.35 -10.20
C ASN A 346 15.00 2.28 -11.40
N SER A 347 14.66 3.57 -11.31
CA SER A 347 14.88 4.54 -12.42
C SER A 347 16.36 4.86 -12.66
N SER A 348 17.24 4.47 -11.74
CA SER A 348 18.69 4.53 -11.86
C SER A 348 19.32 3.34 -11.13
N LEU A 349 20.00 2.47 -11.86
CA LEU A 349 20.62 1.26 -11.33
C LEU A 349 22.15 1.36 -11.43
N ILE A 350 22.87 0.94 -10.39
CA ILE A 350 24.33 0.86 -10.44
C ILE A 350 24.75 -0.02 -11.64
N TYR A 351 25.60 0.53 -12.49
CA TYR A 351 26.11 -0.19 -13.65
C TYR A 351 26.87 -1.45 -13.25
N ASN A 352 26.55 -2.56 -13.88
CA ASN A 352 27.34 -3.80 -13.88
C ASN A 352 27.11 -4.56 -15.19
N GLU A 353 27.97 -5.53 -15.50
CA GLU A 353 27.93 -6.28 -16.76
C GLU A 353 26.69 -7.20 -16.85
N GLU A 354 26.21 -7.74 -15.73
CA GLU A 354 25.03 -8.60 -15.68
C GLU A 354 23.77 -7.81 -16.09
N LEU A 355 23.59 -6.63 -15.54
CA LEU A 355 22.50 -5.72 -15.90
C LEU A 355 22.53 -5.37 -17.40
N MET A 356 23.73 -5.18 -17.97
CA MET A 356 23.86 -4.89 -19.39
C MET A 356 23.47 -6.07 -20.29
N HIS A 357 23.70 -7.30 -19.84
CA HIS A 357 23.22 -8.50 -20.55
C HIS A 357 21.71 -8.64 -20.52
N GLU A 358 21.07 -8.19 -19.45
CA GLU A 358 19.61 -8.21 -19.33
C GLU A 358 18.93 -7.16 -20.22
N ILE A 359 19.58 -6.02 -20.40
CA ILE A 359 19.08 -4.90 -21.21
C ILE A 359 19.30 -5.12 -22.73
N SER A 360 20.27 -5.94 -23.12
CA SER A 360 20.68 -6.17 -24.52
C SER A 360 19.83 -7.20 -25.24
#